data_d36073be52e99bba0fb7fd8ab2951fba
#
_entry.id   d36073be52e99bba0fb7fd8ab2951fba
#
_cell.length_a   1.000
_cell.length_b   1.000
_cell.length_c   1.000
_cell.angle_alpha   90.00
_cell.angle_beta   90.00
_cell.angle_gamma   90.00
#
_symmetry.space_group_name_H-M   'P 1'
#
loop_
_entity.id
_entity.type
_entity.pdbx_description
1 polymer ?
#
loop_
_entity_poly.entity_id
_entity_poly.type
_entity_poly.pdbx_seq_one_letter_code
_entity_poly.pdbx_strand_id
1 'polypeptide(L)'
;MEAKWEGKLPASFWVIGVLGLLWNSFGAYLYILARVDPETALVGASPAMRDYVANQPIWANLGYGLGIWGSFLGSVAMVTRKKLAPPLFLASLVGALVSHLGQAMAGVLPIGLTIAIIGIIAFLWWYSRRCVEQGLLR
;
A
#
# COMPACT_ATOMS: atom_id res chain seq x y z
N MET A 1 -22.76 5.56 18.75
CA MET A 1 -22.95 4.07 18.68
C MET A 1 -22.72 3.65 17.25
N GLU A 2 -21.81 2.75 17.05
CA GLU A 2 -21.52 2.28 15.69
C GLU A 2 -22.56 1.27 15.23
N ALA A 3 -23.01 1.39 13.98
CA ALA A 3 -23.91 0.42 13.39
C ALA A 3 -23.19 -0.92 13.25
N LYS A 4 -23.84 -2.00 13.62
CA LYS A 4 -23.35 -3.34 13.38
C LYS A 4 -24.01 -3.88 12.12
N TRP A 5 -23.21 -4.40 11.22
CA TRP A 5 -23.74 -5.04 10.04
C TRP A 5 -24.38 -6.37 10.43
N GLU A 6 -25.67 -6.47 10.19
CA GLU A 6 -26.43 -7.70 10.41
C GLU A 6 -26.76 -8.31 9.06
N GLY A 7 -26.30 -9.50 8.82
CA GLY A 7 -26.54 -10.22 7.58
C GLY A 7 -25.27 -10.56 6.82
N LYS A 8 -25.45 -10.99 5.57
CA LYS A 8 -24.37 -11.42 4.70
C LYS A 8 -23.60 -10.21 4.15
N LEU A 9 -22.27 -10.27 4.20
CA LEU A 9 -21.43 -9.19 3.69
C LEU A 9 -21.63 -9.02 2.17
N PRO A 10 -21.59 -7.77 1.67
CA PRO A 10 -21.71 -7.52 0.23
C PRO A 10 -20.59 -8.21 -0.55
N ALA A 11 -20.90 -8.69 -1.74
CA ALA A 11 -19.88 -9.27 -2.63
C ALA A 11 -18.79 -8.26 -2.96
N SER A 12 -19.15 -6.97 -3.09
CA SER A 12 -18.18 -5.90 -3.35
C SER A 12 -17.13 -5.79 -2.26
N PHE A 13 -17.51 -5.98 -0.99
CA PHE A 13 -16.56 -6.00 0.12
C PHE A 13 -15.48 -7.06 -0.10
N TRP A 14 -15.88 -8.27 -0.45
CA TRP A 14 -14.95 -9.37 -0.65
C TRP A 14 -14.10 -9.18 -1.91
N VAL A 15 -14.71 -8.70 -3.00
CA VAL A 15 -13.97 -8.43 -4.24
C VAL A 15 -12.87 -7.38 -3.99
N ILE A 16 -13.23 -6.26 -3.40
CA ILE A 16 -12.28 -5.18 -3.12
C ILE A 16 -11.23 -5.63 -2.11
N GLY A 17 -11.66 -6.30 -1.04
CA GLY A 17 -10.74 -6.78 0.00
C GLY A 17 -9.74 -7.79 -0.52
N VAL A 18 -10.18 -8.78 -1.28
CA VAL A 18 -9.30 -9.83 -1.82
C VAL A 18 -8.36 -9.26 -2.90
N LEU A 19 -8.88 -8.45 -3.83
CA LEU A 19 -8.05 -7.82 -4.86
C LEU A 19 -7.01 -6.89 -4.24
N GLY A 20 -7.41 -6.12 -3.23
CA GLY A 20 -6.49 -5.26 -2.50
C GLY A 20 -5.42 -6.06 -1.78
N LEU A 21 -5.79 -7.17 -1.14
CA LEU A 21 -4.84 -8.05 -0.48
C LEU A 21 -3.85 -8.68 -1.47
N LEU A 22 -4.32 -9.14 -2.62
CA LEU A 22 -3.45 -9.70 -3.66
C LEU A 22 -2.46 -8.65 -4.18
N TRP A 23 -2.95 -7.44 -4.46
CA TRP A 23 -2.11 -6.33 -4.92
C TRP A 23 -1.04 -5.99 -3.88
N ASN A 24 -1.44 -5.85 -2.63
CA ASN A 24 -0.52 -5.48 -1.54
C ASN A 24 0.42 -6.62 -1.17
N SER A 25 -0.02 -7.87 -1.31
CA SER A 25 0.85 -9.04 -1.12
C SER A 25 1.95 -9.09 -2.18
N PHE A 26 1.62 -8.75 -3.42
CA PHE A 26 2.61 -8.64 -4.48
C PHE A 26 3.62 -7.54 -4.19
N GLY A 27 3.16 -6.38 -3.69
CA GLY A 27 4.05 -5.31 -3.24
C GLY A 27 4.98 -5.74 -2.11
N ALA A 28 4.45 -6.46 -1.12
CA ALA A 28 5.26 -7.00 -0.01
C ALA A 28 6.29 -8.02 -0.53
N TYR A 29 5.90 -8.86 -1.47
CA TYR A 29 6.81 -9.79 -2.12
C TYR A 29 7.97 -9.07 -2.80
N LEU A 30 7.67 -8.03 -3.59
CA LEU A 30 8.70 -7.24 -4.26
C LEU A 30 9.61 -6.51 -3.27
N TYR A 31 9.06 -6.05 -2.15
CA TYR A 31 9.86 -5.43 -1.08
C TYR A 31 10.89 -6.42 -0.53
N ILE A 32 10.45 -7.63 -0.21
CA ILE A 32 11.35 -8.69 0.31
C ILE A 32 12.37 -9.06 -0.75
N LEU A 33 11.92 -9.26 -2.01
CA LEU A 33 12.81 -9.60 -3.11
C LEU A 33 13.93 -8.56 -3.27
N ALA A 34 13.60 -7.27 -3.16
CA ALA A 34 14.58 -6.20 -3.25
C ALA A 34 15.64 -6.25 -2.15
N ARG A 35 15.33 -6.89 -1.01
CA ARG A 35 16.28 -7.05 0.10
C ARG A 35 17.15 -8.28 -0.06
N VAL A 36 16.60 -9.38 -0.56
CA VAL A 36 17.33 -10.66 -0.64
C VAL A 36 17.98 -10.88 -2.00
N ASP A 37 17.42 -10.32 -3.06
CA ASP A 37 17.93 -10.48 -4.43
C ASP A 37 17.63 -9.20 -5.25
N PRO A 38 18.38 -8.10 -4.97
CA PRO A 38 18.14 -6.83 -5.64
C PRO A 38 18.34 -6.88 -7.16
N GLU A 39 19.19 -7.75 -7.66
CA GLU A 39 19.39 -7.88 -9.10
C GLU A 39 18.12 -8.35 -9.80
N THR A 40 17.47 -9.36 -9.27
CA THR A 40 16.19 -9.85 -9.80
C THR A 40 15.09 -8.81 -9.63
N ALA A 41 15.03 -8.15 -8.46
CA ALA A 41 14.01 -7.13 -8.18
C ALA A 41 14.12 -5.93 -9.12
N LEU A 42 15.33 -5.59 -9.56
CA LEU A 42 15.59 -4.41 -10.40
C LEU A 42 15.75 -4.76 -11.89
N VAL A 43 15.39 -5.97 -12.29
CA VAL A 43 15.40 -6.34 -13.70
C VAL A 43 14.49 -5.36 -14.47
N GLY A 44 15.01 -4.79 -15.54
CA GLY A 44 14.28 -3.82 -16.35
C GLY A 44 14.31 -2.39 -15.83
N ALA A 45 14.83 -2.14 -14.64
CA ALA A 45 14.97 -0.79 -14.11
C ALA A 45 16.06 -0.02 -14.86
N SER A 46 15.85 1.29 -15.04
CA SER A 46 16.85 2.16 -15.67
C SER A 46 18.10 2.26 -14.78
N PRO A 47 19.28 2.61 -15.36
CA PRO A 47 20.47 2.85 -14.56
C PRO A 47 20.26 3.93 -13.49
N ALA A 48 19.49 4.99 -13.80
CA ALA A 48 19.17 6.05 -12.84
C ALA A 48 18.34 5.54 -11.67
N MET A 49 17.36 4.68 -11.93
CA MET A 49 16.54 4.08 -10.85
C MET A 49 17.37 3.14 -9.99
N ARG A 50 18.24 2.32 -10.60
CA ARG A 50 19.13 1.42 -9.84
C ARG A 50 20.05 2.21 -8.94
N ASP A 51 20.61 3.31 -9.43
CA ASP A 51 21.47 4.20 -8.67
C ASP A 51 20.71 4.85 -7.50
N TYR A 52 19.50 5.31 -7.77
CA TYR A 52 18.63 5.87 -6.72
C TYR A 52 18.36 4.85 -5.61
N VAL A 53 17.97 3.63 -5.97
CA VAL A 53 17.65 2.58 -4.99
C VAL A 53 18.88 2.27 -4.13
N ALA A 54 20.07 2.24 -4.74
CA ALA A 54 21.32 1.97 -4.01
C ALA A 54 21.69 3.09 -3.03
N ASN A 55 21.32 4.34 -3.32
CA ASN A 55 21.79 5.53 -2.59
C ASN A 55 20.65 6.38 -2.01
N GLN A 56 19.42 5.87 -1.98
CA GLN A 56 18.27 6.64 -1.53
C GLN A 56 18.42 7.06 -0.06
N PRO A 57 17.90 8.26 0.30
CA PRO A 57 17.94 8.71 1.69
C PRO A 57 17.19 7.75 2.61
N ILE A 58 17.63 7.66 3.86
CA ILE A 58 17.00 6.76 4.83
C ILE A 58 15.50 7.07 5.02
N TRP A 59 15.14 8.37 5.01
CA TRP A 59 13.73 8.76 5.17
C TRP A 59 12.87 8.28 4.01
N ALA A 60 13.39 8.25 2.78
CA ALA A 60 12.68 7.71 1.62
C ALA A 60 12.52 6.19 1.71
N ASN A 61 13.56 5.50 2.16
CA ASN A 61 13.53 4.07 2.38
C ASN A 61 12.54 3.67 3.47
N LEU A 62 12.52 4.40 4.58
CA LEU A 62 11.54 4.18 5.65
C LEU A 62 10.12 4.45 5.18
N GLY A 63 9.92 5.50 4.37
CA GLY A 63 8.62 5.78 3.75
C GLY A 63 8.15 4.65 2.85
N TYR A 64 9.06 4.09 2.06
CA TYR A 64 8.76 2.94 1.21
C TYR A 64 8.32 1.73 2.04
N GLY A 65 9.05 1.40 3.10
CA GLY A 65 8.68 0.31 4.00
C GLY A 65 7.32 0.52 4.65
N LEU A 66 7.07 1.73 5.15
CA LEU A 66 5.78 2.08 5.76
C LEU A 66 4.65 1.96 4.74
N GLY A 67 4.87 2.42 3.52
CA GLY A 67 3.90 2.32 2.44
C GLY A 67 3.51 0.87 2.13
N ILE A 68 4.50 0.01 1.96
CA ILE A 68 4.29 -1.40 1.62
C ILE A 68 3.64 -2.16 2.78
N TRP A 69 4.24 -2.09 3.97
CA TRP A 69 3.76 -2.89 5.11
C TRP A 69 2.46 -2.33 5.70
N GLY A 70 2.29 -1.02 5.69
CA GLY A 70 1.03 -0.40 6.12
C GLY A 70 -0.13 -0.84 5.24
N SER A 71 0.06 -0.88 3.93
CA SER A 71 -0.96 -1.29 2.97
C SER A 71 -1.24 -2.79 3.05
N PHE A 72 -0.20 -3.61 3.19
CA PHE A 72 -0.36 -5.05 3.36
C PHE A 72 -1.14 -5.37 4.65
N LEU A 73 -0.71 -4.81 5.78
CA LEU A 73 -1.39 -5.04 7.07
C LEU A 73 -2.80 -4.43 7.07
N GLY A 74 -3.00 -3.30 6.39
CA GLY A 74 -4.33 -2.73 6.19
C GLY A 74 -5.26 -3.66 5.45
N SER A 75 -4.75 -4.33 4.40
CA SER A 75 -5.53 -5.31 3.65
C SER A 75 -5.84 -6.55 4.49
N VAL A 76 -4.90 -7.04 5.29
CA VAL A 76 -5.15 -8.15 6.22
C VAL A 76 -6.22 -7.75 7.23
N ALA A 77 -6.11 -6.54 7.80
CA ALA A 77 -7.11 -6.05 8.75
C ALA A 77 -8.49 -5.95 8.11
N MET A 78 -8.54 -5.52 6.85
CA MET A 78 -9.81 -5.39 6.13
C MET A 78 -10.49 -6.74 5.92
N VAL A 79 -9.78 -7.76 5.41
CA VAL A 79 -10.39 -9.07 5.16
C VAL A 79 -10.69 -9.83 6.45
N THR A 80 -10.02 -9.49 7.55
CA THR A 80 -10.34 -10.03 8.87
C THR A 80 -11.34 -9.16 9.62
N ARG A 81 -11.90 -8.15 8.97
CA ARG A 81 -12.94 -7.26 9.49
C ARG A 81 -12.52 -6.49 10.73
N LYS A 82 -11.31 -5.92 10.72
CA LYS A 82 -10.78 -5.14 11.84
C LYS A 82 -10.84 -3.65 11.54
N LYS A 83 -11.25 -2.84 12.50
CA LYS A 83 -11.27 -1.37 12.40
C LYS A 83 -9.89 -0.75 12.29
N LEU A 84 -8.85 -1.55 12.42
CA LEU A 84 -7.48 -1.09 12.26
C LEU A 84 -7.14 -0.78 10.80
N ALA A 85 -7.95 -1.23 9.84
CA ALA A 85 -7.67 -1.06 8.42
C ALA A 85 -7.51 0.41 7.98
N PRO A 86 -8.46 1.34 8.28
CA PRO A 86 -8.29 2.72 7.83
C PRO A 86 -7.01 3.40 8.34
N PRO A 87 -6.64 3.34 9.64
CA PRO A 87 -5.39 3.97 10.07
C PRO A 87 -4.15 3.33 9.44
N LEU A 88 -4.17 2.02 9.17
CA LEU A 88 -3.07 1.36 8.48
C LEU A 88 -2.93 1.84 7.03
N PHE A 89 -4.05 1.98 6.31
CA PHE A 89 -4.02 2.55 4.97
C PHE A 89 -3.58 4.01 4.95
N LEU A 90 -3.99 4.78 5.96
CA LEU A 90 -3.54 6.17 6.08
C LEU A 90 -2.03 6.26 6.30
N ALA A 91 -1.49 5.43 7.20
CA ALA A 91 -0.05 5.35 7.43
C ALA A 91 0.68 4.94 6.15
N SER A 92 0.13 3.98 5.41
CA SER A 92 0.66 3.57 4.11
C SER A 92 0.67 4.72 3.11
N LEU A 93 -0.41 5.50 3.05
CA LEU A 93 -0.50 6.64 2.14
C LEU A 93 0.60 7.67 2.44
N VAL A 94 0.80 8.00 3.71
CA VAL A 94 1.87 8.91 4.13
C VAL A 94 3.24 8.34 3.72
N GLY A 95 3.48 7.07 4.00
CA GLY A 95 4.74 6.42 3.63
C GLY A 95 4.99 6.43 2.12
N ALA A 96 3.95 6.13 1.34
CA ALA A 96 4.04 6.15 -0.12
C ALA A 96 4.34 7.56 -0.65
N LEU A 97 3.69 8.58 -0.10
CA LEU A 97 3.94 9.97 -0.49
C LEU A 97 5.39 10.37 -0.19
N VAL A 98 5.91 10.01 0.97
CA VAL A 98 7.30 10.28 1.35
C VAL A 98 8.27 9.56 0.41
N SER A 99 8.02 8.29 0.12
CA SER A 99 8.86 7.50 -0.79
C SER A 99 8.88 8.11 -2.20
N HIS A 100 7.72 8.45 -2.73
CA HIS A 100 7.62 9.02 -4.08
C HIS A 100 8.19 10.43 -4.14
N LEU A 101 8.12 11.20 -3.04
CA LEU A 101 8.81 12.50 -2.96
C LEU A 101 10.32 12.32 -3.17
N GLY A 102 10.91 11.31 -2.53
CA GLY A 102 12.33 11.00 -2.73
C GLY A 102 12.66 10.71 -4.19
N GLN A 103 11.82 9.90 -4.86
CA GLN A 103 12.00 9.61 -6.29
C GLN A 103 11.84 10.86 -7.15
N ALA A 104 10.89 11.72 -6.84
CA ALA A 104 10.67 12.97 -7.56
C ALA A 104 11.88 13.91 -7.44
N MET A 105 12.43 14.03 -6.22
CA MET A 105 13.62 14.87 -5.99
C MET A 105 14.84 14.35 -6.73
N ALA A 106 14.93 13.03 -6.94
CA ALA A 106 16.01 12.41 -7.70
C ALA A 106 15.76 12.38 -9.21
N GLY A 107 14.58 12.81 -9.66
CA GLY A 107 14.23 12.84 -11.08
C GLY A 107 13.93 11.46 -11.68
N VAL A 108 13.58 10.47 -10.85
CA VAL A 108 13.33 9.09 -11.30
C VAL A 108 11.89 8.64 -11.05
N LEU A 109 10.98 9.57 -10.79
CA LEU A 109 9.58 9.26 -10.46
C LEU A 109 8.87 8.59 -11.64
N PRO A 110 8.39 7.32 -11.49
CA PRO A 110 7.57 6.69 -12.53
C PRO A 110 6.12 7.17 -12.39
N ILE A 111 5.76 8.20 -13.14
CA ILE A 111 4.50 8.94 -12.98
C ILE A 111 3.28 8.03 -13.05
N GLY A 112 3.19 7.18 -14.07
CA GLY A 112 2.05 6.27 -14.23
C GLY A 112 1.88 5.31 -13.06
N LEU A 113 2.96 4.66 -12.65
CA LEU A 113 2.95 3.74 -11.53
C LEU A 113 2.65 4.45 -10.21
N THR A 114 3.19 5.67 -10.04
CA THR A 114 2.94 6.50 -8.85
C THR A 114 1.46 6.81 -8.72
N ILE A 115 0.80 7.24 -9.80
CA ILE A 115 -0.63 7.53 -9.80
C ILE A 115 -1.42 6.28 -9.43
N ALA A 116 -1.07 5.11 -9.98
CA ALA A 116 -1.73 3.86 -9.67
C ALA A 116 -1.59 3.48 -8.20
N ILE A 117 -0.37 3.54 -7.66
CA ILE A 117 -0.09 3.16 -6.26
C ILE A 117 -0.81 4.10 -5.30
N ILE A 118 -0.65 5.41 -5.45
CA ILE A 118 -1.27 6.40 -4.58
C ILE A 118 -2.79 6.32 -4.69
N GLY A 119 -3.31 6.17 -5.90
CA GLY A 119 -4.74 6.06 -6.15
C GLY A 119 -5.36 4.83 -5.48
N ILE A 120 -4.70 3.69 -5.57
CA ILE A 120 -5.19 2.45 -4.95
C ILE A 120 -5.18 2.56 -3.43
N ILE A 121 -4.09 3.08 -2.83
CA ILE A 121 -4.01 3.24 -1.37
C ILE A 121 -5.07 4.23 -0.89
N ALA A 122 -5.22 5.35 -1.56
CA ALA A 122 -6.22 6.36 -1.20
C ALA A 122 -7.65 5.78 -1.31
N PHE A 123 -7.91 5.00 -2.35
CA PHE A 123 -9.19 4.31 -2.52
C PHE A 123 -9.45 3.32 -1.39
N LEU A 124 -8.47 2.49 -1.04
CA LEU A 124 -8.61 1.51 0.03
C LEU A 124 -8.80 2.18 1.39
N TRP A 125 -8.10 3.30 1.63
CA TRP A 125 -8.30 4.09 2.84
C TRP A 125 -9.74 4.61 2.92
N TRP A 126 -10.21 5.26 1.85
CA TRP A 126 -11.58 5.77 1.79
C TRP A 126 -12.60 4.64 1.95
N TYR A 127 -12.43 3.56 1.21
CA TYR A 127 -13.36 2.43 1.23
C TYR A 127 -13.41 1.77 2.61
N SER A 128 -12.26 1.57 3.24
CA SER A 128 -12.22 0.97 4.58
C SER A 128 -12.88 1.86 5.62
N ARG A 129 -12.77 3.17 5.51
CA ARG A 129 -13.50 4.11 6.37
C ARG A 129 -15.01 3.94 6.18
N ARG A 130 -15.46 3.84 4.95
CA ARG A 130 -16.87 3.57 4.66
C ARG A 130 -17.33 2.25 5.29
N CYS A 131 -16.49 1.23 5.22
CA CYS A 131 -16.81 -0.05 5.84
C CYS A 131 -16.94 0.05 7.36
N VAL A 132 -16.13 0.87 8.03
CA VAL A 132 -16.28 1.13 9.46
C VAL A 132 -17.63 1.81 9.73
N GLU A 133 -17.95 2.86 8.97
CA GLU A 133 -19.22 3.59 9.12
C GLU A 133 -20.43 2.70 8.93
N GLN A 134 -20.35 1.72 8.02
CA GLN A 134 -21.43 0.79 7.74
C GLN A 134 -21.45 -0.42 8.69
N GLY A 135 -20.50 -0.51 9.62
CA GLY A 135 -20.43 -1.62 10.56
C GLY A 135 -19.84 -2.92 9.99
N LEU A 136 -19.25 -2.88 8.79
CA LEU A 136 -18.64 -4.06 8.17
C LEU A 136 -17.32 -4.44 8.83
N LEU A 137 -16.61 -3.48 9.41
CA LEU A 137 -15.38 -3.67 10.20
C LEU A 137 -15.68 -3.44 11.68
N ARG A 138 -15.02 -4.21 12.53
CA ARG A 138 -15.28 -4.20 14.00
C ARG A 138 -14.00 -4.24 14.83
#